data_81c6f374d1e60188a7ddee9966c708f1
#
_entry.id   81c6f374d1e60188a7ddee9966c708f1
#
_cell.length_a   1.000
_cell.length_b   1.000
_cell.length_c   1.000
_cell.angle_alpha   90.00
_cell.angle_beta   90.00
_cell.angle_gamma   90.00
#
_symmetry.space_group_name_H-M   'P 1'
#
loop_
_entity.id
_entity.type
_entity.pdbx_description
1 polymer ?
#
loop_
_entity_poly.entity_id
_entity_poly.type
_entity_poly.pdbx_seq_one_letter_code
_entity_poly.pdbx_strand_id
1 'polypeptide(L)'
;MGAVSDVLVMSDYTRMRQWSLAIGVAIVGVAILASQGYIDTSKSIYTSNRFLYLSTIIGSLCFGFGMVLASGCGSKTLVRIGGGNLKSVVVFFVLGLVSYMTLKGFLAVLRVNTIDTLFLPLSTTQDLPSILATQTNIAKAHLQLILGLLIGGAFILFALLKKSFWQRDNLLAGGGVGLAIIAIWWISGYLGFIAEDPKTLEEVFLVTNSGRMESLSFVAPYAYTLDWLILFSDTSKVLTLGIVAVGGMIIGAFLSAILTKTFRWETFHGVEDTGNHLLGACLLYTSPSPRD
;
A
#
# COMPACT_ATOMS: atom_id res chain seq x y z
N MET A 1 -6.23 11.81 -4.80
CA MET A 1 -7.28 12.63 -5.44
C MET A 1 -7.61 13.86 -4.60
N GLY A 2 -8.22 13.75 -3.40
CA GLY A 2 -8.63 14.94 -2.62
C GLY A 2 -7.52 15.95 -2.34
N ALA A 3 -6.31 15.51 -1.98
CA ALA A 3 -5.20 16.43 -1.74
C ALA A 3 -4.77 17.23 -2.99
N VAL A 4 -4.81 16.61 -4.17
CA VAL A 4 -4.49 17.27 -5.44
C VAL A 4 -5.62 18.22 -5.85
N SER A 5 -6.86 17.80 -5.69
CA SER A 5 -8.04 18.64 -5.94
C SER A 5 -8.05 19.89 -5.04
N ASP A 6 -7.76 19.73 -3.74
CA ASP A 6 -7.71 20.85 -2.80
C ASP A 6 -6.63 21.88 -3.19
N VAL A 7 -5.47 21.42 -3.66
CA VAL A 7 -4.40 22.30 -4.14
C VAL A 7 -4.80 23.03 -5.41
N LEU A 8 -5.40 22.33 -6.38
CA LEU A 8 -5.71 22.91 -7.70
C LEU A 8 -6.94 23.83 -7.65
N VAL A 9 -7.95 23.48 -6.86
CA VAL A 9 -9.25 24.21 -6.83
C VAL A 9 -9.30 25.23 -5.70
N MET A 10 -8.79 24.87 -4.52
CA MET A 10 -8.91 25.69 -3.30
C MET A 10 -7.59 26.33 -2.87
N SER A 11 -6.46 26.02 -3.54
CA SER A 11 -5.12 26.43 -3.11
C SER A 11 -4.80 26.02 -1.65
N ASP A 12 -5.46 24.95 -1.15
CA ASP A 12 -5.23 24.42 0.19
C ASP A 12 -4.24 23.25 0.15
N TYR A 13 -3.08 23.46 0.75
CA TYR A 13 -1.98 22.49 0.81
C TYR A 13 -2.03 21.60 2.07
N THR A 14 -3.02 21.70 2.92
CA THR A 14 -3.05 21.01 4.22
C THR A 14 -2.96 19.49 4.06
N ARG A 15 -3.81 18.89 3.22
CA ARG A 15 -3.76 17.44 2.95
C ARG A 15 -2.50 17.00 2.23
N MET A 16 -2.00 17.83 1.30
CA MET A 16 -0.74 17.53 0.62
C MET A 16 0.43 17.49 1.61
N ARG A 17 0.46 18.39 2.60
CA ARG A 17 1.46 18.41 3.68
C ARG A 17 1.32 17.22 4.63
N GLN A 18 0.09 16.77 4.95
CA GLN A 18 -0.13 15.54 5.71
C GLN A 18 0.49 14.33 4.98
N TRP A 19 0.26 14.21 3.66
CA TRP A 19 0.86 13.17 2.83
C TRP A 19 2.38 13.26 2.80
N SER A 20 2.92 14.47 2.60
CA SER A 20 4.36 14.69 2.59
C SER A 20 5.00 14.30 3.93
N LEU A 21 4.36 14.64 5.05
CA LEU A 21 4.85 14.25 6.37
C LEU A 21 4.85 12.72 6.55
N ALA A 22 3.77 12.04 6.16
CA ALA A 22 3.68 10.58 6.24
C ALA A 22 4.76 9.89 5.39
N ILE A 23 4.94 10.34 4.15
CA ILE A 23 5.95 9.81 3.23
C ILE A 23 7.35 10.08 3.78
N GLY A 24 7.63 11.31 4.23
CA GLY A 24 8.94 11.68 4.74
C GLY A 24 9.33 10.90 5.98
N VAL A 25 8.43 10.75 6.95
CA VAL A 25 8.65 9.96 8.17
C VAL A 25 8.88 8.48 7.82
N ALA A 26 8.07 7.91 6.92
CA ALA A 26 8.23 6.53 6.49
C ALA A 26 9.58 6.29 5.79
N ILE A 27 10.00 7.18 4.87
CA ILE A 27 11.29 7.07 4.16
C ILE A 27 12.45 7.12 5.15
N VAL A 28 12.46 8.10 6.06
CA VAL A 28 13.53 8.25 7.06
C VAL A 28 13.57 7.03 7.98
N GLY A 29 12.42 6.59 8.49
CA GLY A 29 12.37 5.44 9.39
C GLY A 29 12.82 4.14 8.74
N VAL A 30 12.38 3.86 7.51
CA VAL A 30 12.82 2.68 6.75
C VAL A 30 14.31 2.74 6.42
N ALA A 31 14.84 3.93 6.07
CA ALA A 31 16.26 4.11 5.81
C ALA A 31 17.11 3.84 7.06
N ILE A 32 16.64 4.26 8.25
CA ILE A 32 17.31 3.99 9.54
C ILE A 32 17.25 2.48 9.82
N LEU A 33 16.10 1.82 9.73
CA LEU A 33 15.98 0.39 9.97
C LEU A 33 16.88 -0.43 9.05
N ALA A 34 16.96 -0.06 7.77
CA ALA A 34 17.80 -0.74 6.80
C ALA A 34 19.30 -0.49 7.02
N SER A 35 19.69 0.75 7.38
CA SER A 35 21.09 1.07 7.65
C SER A 35 21.64 0.37 8.90
N GLN A 36 20.77 0.10 9.88
CA GLN A 36 21.10 -0.66 11.09
C GLN A 36 21.04 -2.18 10.89
N GLY A 37 20.64 -2.66 9.69
CA GLY A 37 20.59 -4.09 9.38
C GLY A 37 19.37 -4.82 9.93
N TYR A 38 18.36 -4.11 10.47
CA TYR A 38 17.12 -4.73 10.93
C TYR A 38 16.26 -5.27 9.79
N ILE A 39 16.32 -4.62 8.62
CA ILE A 39 15.57 -5.03 7.44
C ILE A 39 16.47 -4.99 6.20
N ASP A 40 16.24 -5.93 5.27
CA ASP A 40 16.88 -5.92 3.97
C ASP A 40 15.86 -5.56 2.88
N THR A 41 15.95 -4.33 2.40
CA THR A 41 15.02 -3.82 1.37
C THR A 41 15.10 -4.56 0.04
N SER A 42 16.18 -5.29 -0.23
CA SER A 42 16.32 -6.11 -1.45
C SER A 42 15.39 -7.33 -1.44
N LYS A 43 14.99 -7.81 -0.25
CA LYS A 43 14.03 -8.92 -0.06
C LYS A 43 12.57 -8.46 -0.08
N SER A 44 12.33 -7.20 -0.39
CA SER A 44 10.98 -6.64 -0.49
C SER A 44 10.29 -7.07 -1.79
N ILE A 45 8.96 -7.20 -1.73
CA ILE A 45 8.11 -7.41 -2.92
C ILE A 45 8.19 -6.24 -3.91
N TYR A 46 8.58 -5.04 -3.45
CA TYR A 46 8.64 -3.82 -4.27
C TYR A 46 9.95 -3.65 -5.03
N THR A 47 10.98 -4.43 -4.73
CA THR A 47 12.30 -4.34 -5.32
C THR A 47 12.57 -5.55 -6.21
N SER A 48 12.10 -5.48 -7.47
CA SER A 48 12.36 -6.49 -8.49
C SER A 48 13.50 -6.04 -9.42
N ASN A 49 14.16 -6.97 -10.10
CA ASN A 49 15.11 -6.70 -11.16
C ASN A 49 14.46 -6.60 -12.56
N ARG A 50 13.14 -6.76 -12.63
CA ARG A 50 12.35 -6.62 -13.87
C ARG A 50 11.46 -5.39 -13.80
N PHE A 51 11.72 -4.40 -14.64
CA PHE A 51 10.88 -3.21 -14.73
C PHE A 51 9.76 -3.41 -15.75
N LEU A 52 8.55 -3.68 -15.27
CA LEU A 52 7.34 -3.90 -16.06
C LEU A 52 6.71 -2.55 -16.45
N TYR A 53 7.35 -1.82 -17.37
CA TYR A 53 6.94 -0.43 -17.69
C TYR A 53 5.53 -0.35 -18.27
N LEU A 54 5.15 -1.25 -19.19
CA LEU A 54 3.83 -1.23 -19.82
C LEU A 54 2.73 -1.58 -18.81
N SER A 55 2.95 -2.62 -18.01
CA SER A 55 2.03 -3.03 -16.96
C SER A 55 1.85 -1.93 -15.91
N THR A 56 2.90 -1.22 -15.56
CA THR A 56 2.85 -0.07 -14.64
C THR A 56 2.04 1.09 -15.22
N ILE A 57 2.21 1.44 -16.49
CA ILE A 57 1.46 2.52 -17.13
C ILE A 57 -0.03 2.17 -17.21
N ILE A 58 -0.38 1.01 -17.75
CA ILE A 58 -1.78 0.57 -17.89
C ILE A 58 -2.43 0.44 -16.52
N GLY A 59 -1.75 -0.23 -15.57
CA GLY A 59 -2.25 -0.44 -14.22
C GLY A 59 -2.49 0.86 -13.46
N SER A 60 -1.58 1.84 -13.56
CA SER A 60 -1.75 3.13 -12.89
C SER A 60 -2.86 3.99 -13.52
N LEU A 61 -3.05 3.93 -14.84
CA LEU A 61 -4.19 4.57 -15.50
C LEU A 61 -5.52 3.97 -15.05
N CYS A 62 -5.66 2.65 -15.10
CA CYS A 62 -6.86 1.95 -14.64
C CYS A 62 -7.14 2.23 -13.15
N PHE A 63 -6.11 2.20 -12.31
CA PHE A 63 -6.22 2.54 -10.89
C PHE A 63 -6.69 3.98 -10.67
N GLY A 64 -6.16 4.94 -11.45
CA GLY A 64 -6.57 6.34 -11.40
C GLY A 64 -8.06 6.53 -11.75
N PHE A 65 -8.52 5.94 -12.86
CA PHE A 65 -9.93 5.96 -13.25
C PHE A 65 -10.81 5.23 -12.22
N GLY A 66 -10.37 4.06 -11.74
CA GLY A 66 -11.06 3.31 -10.70
C GLY A 66 -11.28 4.10 -9.42
N MET A 67 -10.26 4.87 -8.98
CA MET A 67 -10.37 5.74 -7.80
C MET A 67 -11.40 6.86 -7.97
N VAL A 68 -11.58 7.39 -9.19
CA VAL A 68 -12.60 8.43 -9.45
C VAL A 68 -13.99 7.81 -9.37
N LEU A 69 -14.23 6.71 -10.07
CA LEU A 69 -15.53 6.05 -10.15
C LEU A 69 -15.96 5.45 -8.79
N ALA A 70 -15.06 4.79 -8.08
CA ALA A 70 -15.33 4.22 -6.76
C ALA A 70 -15.30 5.27 -5.62
N SER A 71 -15.12 6.54 -5.93
CA SER A 71 -15.01 7.65 -4.96
C SER A 71 -13.89 7.50 -3.94
N GLY A 72 -12.86 6.70 -4.24
CA GLY A 72 -11.68 6.54 -3.38
C GLY A 72 -10.81 5.33 -3.70
N CYS A 73 -9.65 5.27 -3.06
CA CYS A 73 -8.75 4.11 -3.12
C CYS A 73 -9.17 3.04 -2.10
N GLY A 74 -8.49 1.88 -2.11
CA GLY A 74 -8.74 0.80 -1.17
C GLY A 74 -8.75 1.25 0.29
N SER A 75 -7.72 1.95 0.77
CA SER A 75 -7.68 2.42 2.17
C SER A 75 -8.87 3.31 2.53
N LYS A 76 -9.28 4.23 1.64
CA LYS A 76 -10.45 5.08 1.87
C LYS A 76 -11.76 4.27 1.92
N THR A 77 -11.86 3.20 1.13
CA THR A 77 -13.01 2.28 1.17
C THR A 77 -13.13 1.63 2.54
N LEU A 78 -12.03 1.15 3.15
CA LEU A 78 -12.04 0.56 4.49
C LEU A 78 -12.48 1.56 5.57
N VAL A 79 -11.95 2.79 5.50
CA VAL A 79 -12.36 3.86 6.43
C VAL A 79 -13.85 4.16 6.32
N ARG A 80 -14.40 4.18 5.09
CA ARG A 80 -15.84 4.41 4.85
C ARG A 80 -16.70 3.25 5.35
N ILE A 81 -16.23 1.99 5.24
CA ILE A 81 -16.91 0.84 5.84
C ILE A 81 -17.05 1.04 7.33
N GLY A 82 -15.97 1.41 8.03
CA GLY A 82 -16.00 1.72 9.45
C GLY A 82 -16.95 2.88 9.80
N GLY A 83 -17.10 3.86 8.91
CA GLY A 83 -18.05 4.98 9.06
C GLY A 83 -19.51 4.63 8.77
N GLY A 84 -19.85 3.39 8.35
CA GLY A 84 -21.22 2.94 8.07
C GLY A 84 -21.63 3.02 6.60
N ASN A 85 -20.71 3.20 5.66
CA ASN A 85 -21.03 3.32 4.24
C ASN A 85 -21.19 1.95 3.56
N LEU A 86 -22.43 1.55 3.27
CA LEU A 86 -22.75 0.27 2.64
C LEU A 86 -22.29 0.16 1.18
N LYS A 87 -22.17 1.28 0.44
CA LYS A 87 -21.59 1.28 -0.91
C LYS A 87 -20.15 0.75 -0.86
N SER A 88 -19.39 1.18 0.15
CA SER A 88 -18.01 0.75 0.34
C SER A 88 -17.87 -0.71 0.70
N VAL A 89 -18.89 -1.32 1.34
CA VAL A 89 -18.94 -2.77 1.59
C VAL A 89 -19.07 -3.52 0.26
N VAL A 90 -19.94 -3.08 -0.63
CA VAL A 90 -20.10 -3.68 -1.97
C VAL A 90 -18.81 -3.53 -2.77
N VAL A 91 -18.20 -2.34 -2.77
CA VAL A 91 -16.89 -2.09 -3.41
C VAL A 91 -15.81 -3.03 -2.84
N PHE A 92 -15.82 -3.28 -1.52
CA PHE A 92 -14.88 -4.21 -0.88
C PHE A 92 -14.96 -5.62 -1.48
N PHE A 93 -16.17 -6.18 -1.59
CA PHE A 93 -16.36 -7.52 -2.13
C PHE A 93 -15.98 -7.59 -3.62
N VAL A 94 -16.42 -6.63 -4.43
CA VAL A 94 -16.11 -6.61 -5.86
C VAL A 94 -14.62 -6.41 -6.11
N LEU A 95 -14.00 -5.45 -5.41
CA LEU A 95 -12.56 -5.22 -5.50
C LEU A 95 -11.77 -6.46 -5.06
N GLY A 96 -12.15 -7.10 -3.96
CA GLY A 96 -11.48 -8.30 -3.47
C GLY A 96 -11.59 -9.48 -4.45
N LEU A 97 -12.77 -9.68 -5.06
CA LEU A 97 -12.97 -10.72 -6.07
C LEU A 97 -12.12 -10.46 -7.33
N VAL A 98 -12.17 -9.24 -7.88
CA VAL A 98 -11.38 -8.87 -9.07
C VAL A 98 -9.89 -8.93 -8.76
N SER A 99 -9.48 -8.50 -7.56
CA SER A 99 -8.09 -8.63 -7.10
C SER A 99 -7.64 -10.09 -7.07
N TYR A 100 -8.47 -11.00 -6.56
CA TYR A 100 -8.15 -12.41 -6.52
C TYR A 100 -8.04 -13.01 -7.94
N MET A 101 -8.96 -12.63 -8.85
CA MET A 101 -8.91 -13.02 -10.26
C MET A 101 -7.64 -12.51 -10.96
N THR A 102 -7.16 -11.31 -10.60
CA THR A 102 -5.96 -10.71 -11.20
C THR A 102 -4.67 -11.24 -10.58
N LEU A 103 -4.70 -11.71 -9.33
CA LEU A 103 -3.54 -12.30 -8.66
C LEU A 103 -3.34 -13.78 -9.00
N LYS A 104 -4.42 -14.57 -9.01
CA LYS A 104 -4.35 -16.04 -9.12
C LYS A 104 -5.31 -16.64 -10.14
N GLY A 105 -6.24 -15.83 -10.70
CA GLY A 105 -7.27 -16.30 -11.63
C GLY A 105 -6.89 -16.12 -13.11
N PHE A 106 -7.90 -16.19 -13.97
CA PHE A 106 -7.72 -16.10 -15.43
C PHE A 106 -7.13 -14.75 -15.88
N LEU A 107 -7.43 -13.65 -15.17
CA LEU A 107 -6.84 -12.34 -15.46
C LEU A 107 -5.32 -12.31 -15.20
N ALA A 108 -4.84 -13.11 -14.24
CA ALA A 108 -3.41 -13.28 -14.02
C ALA A 108 -2.74 -13.92 -15.24
N VAL A 109 -3.34 -14.99 -15.77
CA VAL A 109 -2.83 -15.70 -16.96
C VAL A 109 -2.82 -14.78 -18.18
N LEU A 110 -3.90 -14.03 -18.40
CA LEU A 110 -3.97 -13.06 -19.49
C LEU A 110 -2.88 -11.99 -19.37
N ARG A 111 -2.71 -11.41 -18.19
CA ARG A 111 -1.73 -10.35 -17.93
C ARG A 111 -0.30 -10.84 -18.13
N VAL A 112 0.06 -12.00 -17.55
CA VAL A 112 1.41 -12.57 -17.63
C VAL A 112 1.78 -12.92 -19.07
N ASN A 113 0.83 -13.44 -19.86
CA ASN A 113 1.09 -13.83 -21.24
C ASN A 113 1.03 -12.67 -22.25
N THR A 114 0.56 -11.49 -21.85
CA THR A 114 0.43 -10.34 -22.76
C THR A 114 1.27 -9.16 -22.30
N ILE A 115 0.83 -8.48 -21.23
CA ILE A 115 1.38 -7.18 -20.82
C ILE A 115 2.71 -7.34 -20.09
N ASP A 116 2.85 -8.36 -19.24
CA ASP A 116 4.05 -8.58 -18.41
C ASP A 116 5.22 -9.18 -19.20
N THR A 117 5.00 -9.59 -20.47
CA THR A 117 6.08 -10.04 -21.36
C THR A 117 7.03 -8.91 -21.75
N LEU A 118 6.55 -7.67 -21.71
CA LEU A 118 7.33 -6.48 -22.03
C LEU A 118 7.94 -5.88 -20.76
N PHE A 119 9.17 -6.23 -20.48
CA PHE A 119 9.93 -5.73 -19.33
C PHE A 119 11.33 -5.31 -19.70
N LEU A 120 11.91 -4.40 -18.92
CA LEU A 120 13.31 -4.03 -19.00
C LEU A 120 14.07 -4.77 -17.89
N PRO A 121 15.01 -5.67 -18.22
CA PRO A 121 15.86 -6.29 -17.21
C PRO A 121 16.83 -5.24 -16.65
N LEU A 122 16.88 -5.11 -15.34
CA LEU A 122 17.82 -4.25 -14.63
C LEU A 122 18.97 -5.12 -14.09
N SER A 123 20.18 -4.60 -14.09
CA SER A 123 21.34 -5.26 -13.50
C SER A 123 21.29 -5.31 -11.97
N THR A 124 20.45 -4.47 -11.37
CA THR A 124 20.24 -4.36 -9.92
C THR A 124 18.75 -4.29 -9.59
N THR A 125 18.41 -4.30 -8.31
CA THR A 125 17.07 -4.02 -7.84
C THR A 125 16.65 -2.58 -8.15
N GLN A 126 15.33 -2.33 -8.31
CA GLN A 126 14.74 -1.04 -8.75
C GLN A 126 14.87 0.09 -7.72
N ASP A 127 15.65 -0.07 -6.66
CA ASP A 127 15.82 0.93 -5.63
C ASP A 127 16.98 1.89 -5.97
N LEU A 128 16.77 3.18 -5.73
CA LEU A 128 17.77 4.22 -5.99
C LEU A 128 19.12 3.94 -5.32
N PRO A 129 19.20 3.49 -4.06
CA PRO A 129 20.47 3.16 -3.42
C PRO A 129 21.24 2.06 -4.14
N SER A 130 20.58 1.02 -4.66
CA SER A 130 21.23 -0.06 -5.39
C SER A 130 21.76 0.40 -6.74
N ILE A 131 20.99 1.23 -7.47
CA ILE A 131 21.40 1.79 -8.76
C ILE A 131 22.62 2.71 -8.58
N LEU A 132 22.61 3.56 -7.56
CA LEU A 132 23.74 4.47 -7.30
C LEU A 132 24.95 3.76 -6.73
N ALA A 133 24.77 2.69 -5.95
CA ALA A 133 25.88 1.91 -5.40
C ALA A 133 26.73 1.28 -6.51
N THR A 134 26.12 0.85 -7.62
CA THR A 134 26.87 0.31 -8.77
C THR A 134 27.71 1.36 -9.51
N GLN A 135 27.32 2.64 -9.42
CA GLN A 135 28.04 3.73 -10.09
C GLN A 135 29.09 4.41 -9.21
N THR A 136 28.88 4.41 -7.88
CA THR A 136 29.70 5.22 -6.94
C THR A 136 30.65 4.41 -6.09
N ASN A 137 30.59 3.07 -6.14
CA ASN A 137 31.35 2.15 -5.26
C ASN A 137 31.17 2.41 -3.74
N ILE A 138 30.12 3.13 -3.34
CA ILE A 138 29.77 3.37 -1.95
C ILE A 138 28.88 2.24 -1.45
N ALA A 139 29.07 1.80 -0.21
CA ALA A 139 28.23 0.76 0.38
C ALA A 139 26.75 1.13 0.37
N LYS A 140 25.89 0.22 -0.11
CA LYS A 140 24.43 0.41 -0.24
C LYS A 140 23.78 0.98 1.04
N ALA A 141 24.20 0.50 2.22
CA ALA A 141 23.65 0.95 3.50
C ALA A 141 23.86 2.45 3.76
N HIS A 142 25.04 2.98 3.42
CA HIS A 142 25.31 4.42 3.55
C HIS A 142 24.51 5.26 2.57
N LEU A 143 24.42 4.81 1.29
CA LEU A 143 23.61 5.49 0.30
C LEU A 143 22.12 5.49 0.68
N GLN A 144 21.63 4.38 1.22
CA GLN A 144 20.25 4.26 1.68
C GLN A 144 19.93 5.25 2.82
N LEU A 145 20.86 5.39 3.78
CA LEU A 145 20.71 6.37 4.86
C LEU A 145 20.76 7.81 4.34
N ILE A 146 21.76 8.14 3.52
CA ILE A 146 21.94 9.50 2.99
C ILE A 146 20.76 9.92 2.14
N LEU A 147 20.35 9.08 1.16
CA LEU A 147 19.21 9.37 0.30
C LEU A 147 17.89 9.40 1.10
N GLY A 148 17.72 8.49 2.05
CA GLY A 148 16.56 8.47 2.93
C GLY A 148 16.44 9.75 3.76
N LEU A 149 17.52 10.23 4.34
CA LEU A 149 17.55 11.49 5.11
C LEU A 149 17.35 12.71 4.20
N LEU A 150 17.96 12.75 3.03
CA LEU A 150 17.80 13.88 2.09
C LEU A 150 16.37 13.95 1.55
N ILE A 151 15.87 12.87 0.98
CA ILE A 151 14.54 12.84 0.35
C ILE A 151 13.45 12.93 1.41
N GLY A 152 13.53 12.09 2.44
CA GLY A 152 12.56 12.08 3.54
C GLY A 152 12.59 13.37 4.34
N GLY A 153 13.78 13.93 4.61
CA GLY A 153 13.96 15.23 5.24
C GLY A 153 13.36 16.38 4.43
N ALA A 154 13.50 16.36 3.10
CA ALA A 154 12.88 17.36 2.23
C ALA A 154 11.35 17.32 2.30
N PHE A 155 10.74 16.12 2.33
CA PHE A 155 9.29 15.95 2.50
C PHE A 155 8.81 16.43 3.87
N ILE A 156 9.53 16.11 4.94
CA ILE A 156 9.21 16.56 6.30
C ILE A 156 9.34 18.08 6.38
N LEU A 157 10.42 18.66 5.84
CA LEU A 157 10.64 20.11 5.84
C LEU A 157 9.51 20.82 5.09
N PHE A 158 9.14 20.36 3.88
CA PHE A 158 8.01 20.90 3.12
C PHE A 158 6.71 20.88 3.95
N ALA A 159 6.44 19.80 4.67
CA ALA A 159 5.25 19.69 5.50
C ALA A 159 5.26 20.71 6.65
N LEU A 160 6.39 20.88 7.33
CA LEU A 160 6.53 21.69 8.56
C LEU A 160 6.78 23.18 8.32
N LEU A 161 7.08 23.61 7.09
CA LEU A 161 7.39 25.02 6.77
C LEU A 161 6.27 26.01 7.13
N LYS A 162 5.00 25.59 7.15
CA LYS A 162 3.87 26.47 7.52
C LYS A 162 3.42 26.25 8.96
N LYS A 163 3.42 27.31 9.76
CA LYS A 163 2.91 27.30 11.16
C LYS A 163 1.45 26.83 11.27
N SER A 164 0.61 27.09 10.28
CA SER A 164 -0.78 26.63 10.26
C SER A 164 -0.92 25.10 10.23
N PHE A 165 0.12 24.38 9.81
CA PHE A 165 0.15 22.92 9.79
C PHE A 165 0.40 22.29 11.17
N TRP A 166 0.91 23.06 12.16
CA TRP A 166 1.32 22.56 13.49
C TRP A 166 0.13 22.24 14.42
N GLN A 167 -1.03 22.01 13.87
CA GLN A 167 -2.19 21.49 14.61
C GLN A 167 -1.99 20.01 14.92
N ARG A 168 -2.43 19.57 16.10
CA ARG A 168 -2.28 18.18 16.57
C ARG A 168 -2.85 17.17 15.55
N ASP A 169 -4.00 17.46 14.96
CA ASP A 169 -4.67 16.59 14.00
C ASP A 169 -3.83 16.38 12.73
N ASN A 170 -3.19 17.42 12.22
CA ASN A 170 -2.33 17.34 11.04
C ASN A 170 -1.06 16.53 11.32
N LEU A 171 -0.45 16.74 12.49
CA LEU A 171 0.75 16.01 12.89
C LEU A 171 0.46 14.53 13.17
N LEU A 172 -0.67 14.23 13.81
CA LEU A 172 -1.11 12.85 14.03
C LEU A 172 -1.49 12.16 12.71
N ALA A 173 -2.19 12.84 11.80
CA ALA A 173 -2.55 12.29 10.51
C ALA A 173 -1.31 11.95 9.65
N GLY A 174 -0.32 12.85 9.58
CA GLY A 174 0.89 12.60 8.81
C GLY A 174 1.89 11.71 9.56
N GLY A 175 2.30 12.12 10.76
CA GLY A 175 3.29 11.41 11.56
C GLY A 175 2.82 10.02 12.01
N GLY A 176 1.57 9.89 12.45
CA GLY A 176 1.00 8.61 12.88
C GLY A 176 0.96 7.57 11.76
N VAL A 177 0.55 7.98 10.54
CA VAL A 177 0.58 7.07 9.37
C VAL A 177 2.02 6.69 9.01
N GLY A 178 2.96 7.65 9.03
CA GLY A 178 4.37 7.36 8.78
C GLY A 178 4.96 6.37 9.78
N LEU A 179 4.67 6.53 11.09
CA LEU A 179 5.09 5.59 12.14
C LEU A 179 4.44 4.22 11.97
N ALA A 180 3.17 4.15 11.60
CA ALA A 180 2.51 2.88 11.32
C ALA A 180 3.19 2.12 10.17
N ILE A 181 3.57 2.82 9.09
CA ILE A 181 4.32 2.24 7.97
C ILE A 181 5.67 1.68 8.45
N ILE A 182 6.42 2.43 9.26
CA ILE A 182 7.70 1.98 9.83
C ILE A 182 7.50 0.71 10.67
N ALA A 183 6.48 0.70 11.55
CA ALA A 183 6.16 -0.46 12.38
C ALA A 183 5.85 -1.71 11.54
N ILE A 184 5.09 -1.56 10.46
CA ILE A 184 4.76 -2.66 9.54
C ILE A 184 6.01 -3.18 8.81
N TRP A 185 6.90 -2.29 8.34
CA TRP A 185 8.17 -2.70 7.77
C TRP A 185 9.03 -3.47 8.77
N TRP A 186 9.06 -3.03 10.01
CA TRP A 186 9.81 -3.71 11.07
C TRP A 186 9.20 -5.06 11.42
N ILE A 187 7.87 -5.15 11.53
CA ILE A 187 7.18 -6.42 11.81
C ILE A 187 7.37 -7.39 10.66
N SER A 188 7.17 -6.96 9.41
CA SER A 188 7.28 -7.86 8.26
C SER A 188 8.72 -8.29 7.98
N GLY A 189 9.70 -7.39 8.16
CA GLY A 189 11.09 -7.62 7.79
C GLY A 189 11.96 -8.20 8.89
N TYR A 190 11.64 -7.93 10.17
CA TYR A 190 12.43 -8.39 11.31
C TYR A 190 11.72 -9.47 12.13
N LEU A 191 10.53 -9.18 12.63
CA LEU A 191 9.80 -10.14 13.48
C LEU A 191 9.23 -11.32 12.70
N GLY A 192 8.82 -11.09 11.46
CA GLY A 192 8.24 -12.12 10.59
C GLY A 192 9.27 -12.90 9.78
N PHE A 193 10.54 -12.55 9.85
CA PHE A 193 11.62 -13.22 9.11
C PHE A 193 12.14 -14.45 9.84
N ILE A 194 12.20 -15.57 9.12
CA ILE A 194 12.84 -16.80 9.55
C ILE A 194 13.89 -17.18 8.50
N ALA A 195 15.13 -17.33 8.94
CA ALA A 195 16.25 -17.64 8.04
C ALA A 195 16.15 -19.05 7.43
N GLU A 196 15.56 -20.00 8.15
CA GLU A 196 15.34 -21.37 7.69
C GLU A 196 13.98 -21.86 8.17
N ASP A 197 13.05 -22.08 7.25
CA ASP A 197 11.78 -22.75 7.54
C ASP A 197 12.06 -24.25 7.75
N PRO A 198 11.60 -24.84 8.85
CA PRO A 198 11.79 -26.27 9.12
C PRO A 198 11.26 -27.23 8.04
N LYS A 199 10.36 -26.74 7.16
CA LYS A 199 9.75 -27.55 6.09
C LYS A 199 10.44 -27.38 4.74
N THR A 200 10.88 -26.18 4.38
CA THR A 200 11.40 -25.86 3.05
C THR A 200 12.92 -25.61 3.05
N LEU A 201 13.52 -25.37 4.21
CA LEU A 201 14.94 -24.98 4.38
C LEU A 201 15.30 -23.69 3.64
N GLU A 202 14.28 -22.88 3.29
CA GLU A 202 14.43 -21.59 2.61
C GLU A 202 14.09 -20.45 3.56
N GLU A 203 14.59 -19.26 3.25
CA GLU A 203 14.20 -18.03 3.94
C GLU A 203 12.74 -17.72 3.70
N VAL A 204 11.98 -17.45 4.75
CA VAL A 204 10.54 -17.18 4.66
C VAL A 204 10.14 -16.00 5.53
N PHE A 205 9.19 -15.20 5.03
CA PHE A 205 8.49 -14.16 5.79
C PHE A 205 7.09 -14.65 6.15
N LEU A 206 6.94 -15.27 7.32
CA LEU A 206 5.72 -15.97 7.76
C LEU A 206 4.49 -15.07 7.87
N VAL A 207 4.68 -13.79 8.14
CA VAL A 207 3.58 -12.85 8.38
C VAL A 207 2.98 -12.25 7.11
N THR A 208 3.54 -12.59 5.92
CA THR A 208 3.11 -12.06 4.64
C THR A 208 2.53 -13.12 3.73
N ASN A 209 1.62 -12.75 2.84
CA ASN A 209 1.03 -13.69 1.87
C ASN A 209 1.94 -13.96 0.66
N SER A 210 2.88 -13.07 0.39
CA SER A 210 3.84 -13.19 -0.73
C SER A 210 5.07 -14.01 -0.38
N GLY A 211 5.30 -14.31 0.91
CA GLY A 211 6.57 -14.89 1.38
C GLY A 211 7.77 -13.94 1.27
N ARG A 212 7.52 -12.65 1.04
CA ARG A 212 8.53 -11.57 0.97
C ARG A 212 8.17 -10.45 1.93
N MET A 213 9.12 -9.59 2.22
CA MET A 213 8.89 -8.42 3.05
C MET A 213 7.93 -7.44 2.35
N GLU A 214 6.87 -7.05 3.06
CA GLU A 214 5.81 -6.16 2.58
C GLU A 214 5.57 -5.01 3.54
N SER A 215 5.08 -3.88 3.00
CA SER A 215 4.55 -2.77 3.76
C SER A 215 3.03 -2.72 3.68
N LEU A 216 2.42 -1.68 4.23
CA LEU A 216 0.98 -1.44 4.13
C LEU A 216 0.58 -1.27 2.66
N SER A 217 -0.10 -2.26 2.15
CA SER A 217 -0.90 -2.17 0.92
C SER A 217 -2.33 -2.60 1.25
N PHE A 218 -3.30 -2.20 0.45
CA PHE A 218 -4.70 -2.50 0.78
C PHE A 218 -5.42 -3.25 -0.33
N VAL A 219 -4.86 -3.35 -1.52
CA VAL A 219 -5.57 -3.97 -2.64
C VAL A 219 -5.38 -5.49 -2.66
N ALA A 220 -4.15 -5.98 -2.61
CA ALA A 220 -3.88 -7.41 -2.47
C ALA A 220 -4.46 -8.01 -1.17
N PRO A 221 -4.36 -7.34 0.01
CA PRO A 221 -5.02 -7.80 1.22
C PRO A 221 -6.53 -7.96 1.16
N TYR A 222 -7.24 -7.23 0.28
CA TYR A 222 -8.68 -7.48 0.04
C TYR A 222 -8.90 -8.90 -0.51
N ALA A 223 -8.11 -9.29 -1.51
CA ALA A 223 -8.17 -10.63 -2.08
C ALA A 223 -7.88 -11.71 -1.02
N TYR A 224 -6.82 -11.51 -0.24
CA TYR A 224 -6.44 -12.45 0.80
C TYR A 224 -7.41 -12.49 1.97
N THR A 225 -8.06 -11.37 2.30
CA THR A 225 -9.12 -11.34 3.31
C THR A 225 -10.33 -12.16 2.86
N LEU A 226 -10.74 -12.02 1.61
CA LEU A 226 -11.83 -12.84 1.05
C LEU A 226 -11.44 -14.31 0.96
N ASP A 227 -10.24 -14.63 0.51
CA ASP A 227 -9.72 -16.00 0.47
C ASP A 227 -9.74 -16.66 1.85
N TRP A 228 -9.29 -15.92 2.88
CA TRP A 228 -9.32 -16.40 4.26
C TRP A 228 -10.74 -16.55 4.82
N LEU A 229 -11.66 -15.64 4.50
CA LEU A 229 -13.06 -15.72 4.94
C LEU A 229 -13.80 -16.88 4.27
N ILE A 230 -13.58 -17.10 2.97
CA ILE A 230 -14.24 -18.16 2.18
C ILE A 230 -13.70 -19.54 2.57
N LEU A 231 -12.39 -19.64 2.76
CA LEU A 231 -11.70 -20.89 3.07
C LEU A 231 -11.29 -20.97 4.55
N PHE A 232 -12.11 -20.43 5.43
CA PHE A 232 -11.81 -20.35 6.89
C PHE A 232 -11.53 -21.70 7.55
N SER A 233 -12.12 -22.78 7.03
CA SER A 233 -11.90 -24.13 7.52
C SER A 233 -10.56 -24.75 7.11
N ASP A 234 -9.86 -24.12 6.16
CA ASP A 234 -8.56 -24.61 5.69
C ASP A 234 -7.44 -24.14 6.64
N THR A 235 -6.85 -25.10 7.37
CA THR A 235 -5.77 -24.85 8.32
C THR A 235 -4.47 -24.33 7.70
N SER A 236 -4.34 -24.38 6.37
CA SER A 236 -3.21 -23.79 5.65
C SER A 236 -3.32 -22.26 5.51
N LYS A 237 -4.51 -21.70 5.74
CA LYS A 237 -4.80 -20.27 5.67
C LYS A 237 -4.51 -19.59 6.99
N VAL A 238 -3.43 -18.86 7.05
CA VAL A 238 -3.03 -18.10 8.25
C VAL A 238 -3.44 -16.64 8.16
N LEU A 239 -3.69 -16.03 9.31
CA LEU A 239 -3.88 -14.58 9.44
C LEU A 239 -2.56 -13.86 9.18
N THR A 240 -2.51 -13.18 8.04
CA THR A 240 -1.33 -12.41 7.66
C THR A 240 -1.48 -10.94 8.04
N LEU A 241 -0.36 -10.22 8.03
CA LEU A 241 -0.28 -8.81 8.38
C LEU A 241 -1.25 -7.95 7.53
N GLY A 242 -1.38 -8.27 6.23
CA GLY A 242 -2.32 -7.58 5.34
C GLY A 242 -3.78 -7.76 5.75
N ILE A 243 -4.19 -8.98 6.13
CA ILE A 243 -5.56 -9.28 6.59
C ILE A 243 -5.86 -8.55 7.91
N VAL A 244 -4.90 -8.60 8.84
CA VAL A 244 -5.01 -7.88 10.13
C VAL A 244 -5.09 -6.38 9.93
N ALA A 245 -4.34 -5.82 8.98
CA ALA A 245 -4.37 -4.40 8.64
C ALA A 245 -5.73 -3.97 8.07
N VAL A 246 -6.36 -4.79 7.21
CA VAL A 246 -7.72 -4.55 6.69
C VAL A 246 -8.72 -4.51 7.84
N GLY A 247 -8.73 -5.52 8.72
CA GLY A 247 -9.61 -5.56 9.89
C GLY A 247 -9.36 -4.41 10.86
N GLY A 248 -8.10 -4.13 11.17
CA GLY A 248 -7.69 -3.04 12.05
C GLY A 248 -8.11 -1.66 11.53
N MET A 249 -8.04 -1.43 10.21
CA MET A 249 -8.48 -0.19 9.60
C MET A 249 -9.98 0.01 9.71
N ILE A 250 -10.79 -1.04 9.47
CA ILE A 250 -12.25 -0.99 9.62
C ILE A 250 -12.64 -0.72 11.08
N ILE A 251 -12.05 -1.47 12.02
CA ILE A 251 -12.33 -1.34 13.45
C ILE A 251 -11.90 0.04 13.96
N GLY A 252 -10.70 0.49 13.60
CA GLY A 252 -10.20 1.81 13.99
C GLY A 252 -11.07 2.96 13.47
N ALA A 253 -11.51 2.87 12.21
CA ALA A 253 -12.42 3.85 11.61
C ALA A 253 -13.80 3.81 12.28
N PHE A 254 -14.33 2.64 12.60
CA PHE A 254 -15.60 2.47 13.33
C PHE A 254 -15.54 3.08 14.73
N LEU A 255 -14.51 2.77 15.50
CA LEU A 255 -14.31 3.36 16.83
C LEU A 255 -14.19 4.88 16.77
N SER A 256 -13.41 5.38 15.80
CA SER A 256 -13.30 6.83 15.58
C SER A 256 -14.63 7.46 15.23
N ALA A 257 -15.42 6.84 14.34
CA ALA A 257 -16.72 7.36 13.93
C ALA A 257 -17.74 7.40 15.07
N ILE A 258 -17.71 6.41 15.97
CA ILE A 258 -18.56 6.41 17.19
C ILE A 258 -18.11 7.50 18.15
N LEU A 259 -16.82 7.60 18.45
CA LEU A 259 -16.28 8.60 19.39
C LEU A 259 -16.54 10.03 18.91
N THR A 260 -16.43 10.29 17.61
CA THR A 260 -16.69 11.60 17.01
C THR A 260 -18.17 11.83 16.67
N LYS A 261 -19.05 10.84 16.93
CA LYS A 261 -20.49 10.89 16.59
C LYS A 261 -20.78 11.18 15.11
N THR A 262 -19.89 10.70 14.22
CA THR A 262 -20.00 10.87 12.76
C THR A 262 -20.50 9.62 12.06
N PHE A 263 -20.71 8.51 12.79
CA PHE A 263 -21.23 7.28 12.23
C PHE A 263 -22.64 7.47 11.68
N ARG A 264 -22.84 7.07 10.41
CA ARG A 264 -24.16 7.07 9.77
C ARG A 264 -24.22 6.06 8.63
N TRP A 265 -25.40 5.46 8.46
CA TRP A 265 -25.64 4.57 7.36
C TRP A 265 -25.79 5.35 6.05
N GLU A 266 -25.00 4.98 5.04
CA GLU A 266 -25.09 5.52 3.69
C GLU A 266 -25.31 4.39 2.69
N THR A 267 -26.28 4.55 1.78
CA THR A 267 -26.62 3.59 0.72
C THR A 267 -26.45 4.22 -0.65
N PHE A 268 -26.64 3.44 -1.72
CA PHE A 268 -26.60 3.94 -3.09
C PHE A 268 -27.77 4.90 -3.35
N HIS A 269 -27.52 5.96 -4.13
CA HIS A 269 -28.52 6.96 -4.50
C HIS A 269 -29.23 6.65 -5.82
N GLY A 270 -28.80 5.61 -6.55
CA GLY A 270 -29.42 5.23 -7.84
C GLY A 270 -28.58 4.23 -8.60
N VAL A 271 -29.07 3.84 -9.77
CA VAL A 271 -28.45 2.82 -10.63
C VAL A 271 -27.10 3.29 -11.17
N GLU A 272 -27.01 4.57 -11.56
CA GLU A 272 -25.76 5.15 -12.06
C GLU A 272 -24.68 5.18 -10.99
N ASP A 273 -25.02 5.59 -9.76
CA ASP A 273 -24.09 5.57 -8.62
C ASP A 273 -23.59 4.15 -8.32
N THR A 274 -24.49 3.16 -8.39
CA THR A 274 -24.13 1.74 -8.22
C THR A 274 -23.18 1.28 -9.33
N GLY A 275 -23.52 1.56 -10.60
CA GLY A 275 -22.71 1.19 -11.76
C GLY A 275 -21.29 1.78 -11.69
N ASN A 276 -21.18 3.05 -11.37
CA ASN A 276 -19.88 3.73 -11.22
C ASN A 276 -19.01 3.10 -10.12
N HIS A 277 -19.59 2.77 -8.97
CA HIS A 277 -18.86 2.13 -7.88
C HIS A 277 -18.41 0.71 -8.24
N LEU A 278 -19.23 -0.07 -8.94
CA LEU A 278 -18.87 -1.42 -9.39
C LEU A 278 -17.78 -1.39 -10.45
N LEU A 279 -17.91 -0.54 -11.48
CA LEU A 279 -16.87 -0.38 -12.51
C LEU A 279 -15.56 0.15 -11.90
N GLY A 280 -15.67 1.11 -10.97
CA GLY A 280 -14.52 1.64 -10.25
C GLY A 280 -13.81 0.55 -9.44
N ALA A 281 -14.54 -0.31 -8.74
CA ALA A 281 -13.98 -1.42 -8.00
C ALA A 281 -13.23 -2.41 -8.91
N CYS A 282 -13.75 -2.69 -10.12
CA CYS A 282 -13.07 -3.54 -11.09
C CYS A 282 -11.76 -2.94 -11.60
N LEU A 283 -11.72 -1.62 -11.81
CA LEU A 283 -10.55 -0.91 -12.33
C LEU A 283 -9.48 -0.66 -11.27
N LEU A 284 -9.84 -0.65 -9.99
CA LEU A 284 -8.90 -0.39 -8.90
C LEU A 284 -7.79 -1.44 -8.77
N TYR A 285 -7.96 -2.63 -9.34
CA TYR A 285 -6.94 -3.65 -9.34
C TYR A 285 -6.60 -4.17 -10.73
N THR A 286 -5.81 -3.41 -11.43
CA THR A 286 -5.16 -3.82 -12.68
C THR A 286 -3.64 -3.63 -12.61
N SER A 287 -3.14 -3.22 -11.43
CA SER A 287 -1.72 -3.00 -11.19
C SER A 287 -0.93 -4.32 -11.18
N PRO A 288 0.26 -4.36 -11.78
CA PRO A 288 1.13 -5.52 -11.74
C PRO A 288 1.52 -5.81 -10.29
N SER A 289 1.26 -7.04 -9.85
CA SER A 289 1.99 -7.57 -8.71
C SER A 289 3.38 -7.93 -9.22
N PRO A 290 4.46 -7.43 -8.64
CA PRO A 290 5.78 -7.92 -8.96
C PRO A 290 5.86 -9.37 -8.45
N ARG A 291 5.57 -10.32 -9.32
CA ARG A 291 5.84 -11.73 -9.11
C ARG A 291 6.82 -12.18 -10.17
N ASP A 292 7.74 -12.94 -9.69
CA ASP A 292 8.87 -13.65 -10.31
C ASP A 292 8.72 -14.04 -11.76
#